data_7a735f48f8f24e231bc6b9e65b076bd5
#
_entry.id   7a735f48f8f24e231bc6b9e65b076bd5
#
_cell.length_a   1.000
_cell.length_b   1.000
_cell.length_c   1.000
_cell.angle_alpha   90.00
_cell.angle_beta   90.00
_cell.angle_gamma   90.00
#
_symmetry.space_group_name_H-M   'P 1'
#
loop_
_entity.id
_entity.type
_entity.pdbx_description
1 polymer ?
#
loop_
_entity_poly.entity_id
_entity_poly.type
_entity_poly.pdbx_seq_one_letter_code
_entity_poly.pdbx_strand_id
1 'polypeptide(L)'
;MTDTVSDSSIDPSEREFGPSGISLSPYRFPTGWFIVGFASELAAGEVKRVHYFGEEMVLFRTESGEVHVLDAYCQHLGANMGVGGTVEGENIVCPWHGWRWRGDGTNALIPYSKIGCKNNVRVRTYHSMEWYGFILVWHERHGRAPYWQPPVLPELETGEYYPLHPHSRMLNRVKVHAQMIIENAADPYHVQYVHKAANPANTTSFEVSGYHLHATVSAHFGGGRAQTWLTPNGPVDAKIIYDNYSLGLGLVRFPSDLVATIEVTGQTPVDEDYTDYFYTQASIREPGDTGDVPTGRAAKFLALQQEVIKQDFFTWENMKYLEKPNLAPEEAHDYAALRRWAHRFYPGEEAAPDDFGYTANGDPDPAAASA
;
A
#
# COMPACT_ATOMS: atom_id res chain seq x y z
N MET A 1 -13.72 -28.14 -32.11
CA MET A 1 -13.19 -28.84 -30.93
C MET A 1 -11.79 -28.30 -30.75
N THR A 2 -11.64 -27.33 -29.90
CA THR A 2 -10.36 -26.78 -29.51
C THR A 2 -10.19 -27.16 -28.04
N ASP A 3 -9.32 -28.14 -27.82
CA ASP A 3 -8.95 -28.59 -26.48
C ASP A 3 -8.24 -27.46 -25.74
N THR A 4 -8.91 -26.90 -24.79
CA THR A 4 -8.28 -26.09 -23.76
C THR A 4 -7.62 -27.04 -22.77
N VAL A 5 -6.33 -27.32 -22.96
CA VAL A 5 -5.50 -27.99 -21.97
C VAL A 5 -5.47 -27.07 -20.72
N SER A 6 -6.07 -27.51 -19.63
CA SER A 6 -5.92 -26.87 -18.34
C SER A 6 -4.48 -27.04 -17.89
N ASP A 7 -3.75 -25.94 -17.81
CA ASP A 7 -2.34 -25.87 -17.37
C ASP A 7 -2.24 -26.02 -15.84
N SER A 8 -2.64 -27.20 -15.35
CA SER A 8 -2.58 -27.52 -13.91
C SER A 8 -1.39 -28.40 -13.51
N SER A 9 -0.42 -28.59 -14.43
CA SER A 9 0.69 -29.54 -14.24
C SER A 9 2.09 -28.92 -14.19
N ILE A 10 2.19 -27.59 -14.19
CA ILE A 10 3.51 -26.93 -13.98
C ILE A 10 3.79 -26.90 -12.50
N ASP A 11 4.89 -27.53 -12.09
CA ASP A 11 5.44 -27.42 -10.73
C ASP A 11 5.55 -25.92 -10.38
N PRO A 12 5.03 -25.47 -9.23
CA PRO A 12 5.16 -24.08 -8.81
C PRO A 12 6.60 -23.54 -8.83
N SER A 13 7.59 -24.42 -8.70
CA SER A 13 9.02 -24.08 -8.83
C SER A 13 9.48 -23.86 -10.27
N GLU A 14 8.72 -24.33 -11.26
CA GLU A 14 9.02 -24.21 -12.70
C GLU A 14 8.21 -23.10 -13.40
N ARG A 15 7.33 -22.39 -12.69
CA ARG A 15 6.60 -21.27 -13.29
C ARG A 15 7.58 -20.17 -13.64
N GLU A 16 7.69 -19.86 -14.92
CA GLU A 16 8.35 -18.63 -15.37
C GLU A 16 7.69 -17.45 -14.65
N PHE A 17 8.54 -16.55 -14.13
CA PHE A 17 8.11 -15.37 -13.40
C PHE A 17 7.20 -14.52 -14.29
N GLY A 18 6.21 -13.88 -13.69
CA GLY A 18 5.36 -12.92 -14.37
C GLY A 18 6.16 -11.83 -15.08
N PRO A 19 5.55 -10.97 -15.88
CA PRO A 19 6.25 -9.95 -16.69
C PRO A 19 7.21 -9.08 -15.91
N SER A 20 7.01 -8.88 -14.61
CA SER A 20 7.97 -8.21 -13.72
C SER A 20 9.28 -8.97 -13.54
N GLY A 21 9.30 -10.29 -13.79
CA GLY A 21 10.49 -11.14 -13.66
C GLY A 21 10.99 -11.31 -12.24
N ILE A 22 10.21 -10.96 -11.21
CA ILE A 22 10.57 -11.18 -9.82
C ILE A 22 10.42 -12.64 -9.47
N SER A 23 11.57 -13.30 -9.24
CA SER A 23 11.63 -14.62 -8.61
C SER A 23 11.51 -14.42 -7.11
N LEU A 24 10.31 -14.33 -6.65
CA LEU A 24 10.06 -14.42 -5.23
C LEU A 24 9.80 -15.89 -4.95
N SER A 25 10.43 -16.48 -3.95
CA SER A 25 10.11 -17.76 -3.28
C SER A 25 8.64 -18.10 -3.51
N PRO A 26 8.06 -19.30 -3.40
CA PRO A 26 6.69 -19.60 -3.81
C PRO A 26 5.61 -18.57 -3.40
N TYR A 27 6.00 -17.52 -2.70
CA TYR A 27 5.14 -16.42 -2.26
C TYR A 27 5.44 -15.14 -3.01
N ARG A 28 4.49 -14.74 -3.82
CA ARG A 28 4.58 -13.56 -4.70
C ARG A 28 4.10 -12.28 -4.02
N PHE A 29 3.38 -12.42 -2.90
CA PHE A 29 2.77 -11.30 -2.20
C PHE A 29 3.43 -11.10 -0.85
N PRO A 30 3.93 -9.89 -0.57
CA PRO A 30 4.66 -9.63 0.67
C PRO A 30 3.72 -9.55 1.87
N THR A 31 4.30 -9.81 3.05
CA THR A 31 3.63 -9.61 4.34
C THR A 31 3.64 -8.13 4.73
N GLY A 32 2.50 -7.63 5.18
CA GLY A 32 2.37 -6.24 5.65
C GLY A 32 0.95 -5.70 5.63
N TRP A 33 0.82 -4.41 5.96
CA TRP A 33 -0.41 -3.66 5.79
C TRP A 33 -0.49 -3.08 4.38
N PHE A 34 -1.66 -3.23 3.76
CA PHE A 34 -1.93 -2.78 2.40
C PHE A 34 -3.24 -2.01 2.33
N ILE A 35 -3.28 -0.95 1.52
CA ILE A 35 -4.50 -0.19 1.25
C ILE A 35 -5.37 -0.99 0.27
N VAL A 36 -6.64 -1.21 0.60
CA VAL A 36 -7.59 -1.90 -0.27
C VAL A 36 -8.79 -1.04 -0.67
N GLY A 37 -8.84 0.19 -0.20
CA GLY A 37 -9.88 1.15 -0.56
C GLY A 37 -9.79 2.46 0.20
N PHE A 38 -10.54 3.44 -0.28
CA PHE A 38 -10.79 4.67 0.46
C PHE A 38 -12.04 4.49 1.34
N ALA A 39 -11.93 4.82 2.62
CA ALA A 39 -13.02 4.65 3.59
C ALA A 39 -14.30 5.42 3.18
N SER A 40 -14.13 6.57 2.51
CA SER A 40 -15.24 7.39 2.00
C SER A 40 -15.99 6.76 0.80
N GLU A 41 -15.45 5.69 0.21
CA GLU A 41 -16.10 4.96 -0.89
C GLU A 41 -16.92 3.76 -0.42
N LEU A 42 -17.07 3.60 0.88
CA LEU A 42 -17.85 2.53 1.49
C LEU A 42 -18.71 3.13 2.60
N ALA A 43 -19.93 3.52 2.27
CA ALA A 43 -20.88 4.07 3.24
C ALA A 43 -21.43 2.99 4.19
N ALA A 44 -22.00 3.39 5.32
CA ALA A 44 -22.67 2.46 6.23
C ALA A 44 -23.77 1.66 5.50
N GLY A 45 -23.78 0.34 5.67
CA GLY A 45 -24.69 -0.56 4.98
C GLY A 45 -24.24 -0.97 3.57
N GLU A 46 -23.06 -0.52 3.10
CA GLU A 46 -22.56 -0.85 1.76
C GLU A 46 -21.63 -2.06 1.74
N VAL A 47 -21.59 -2.69 0.58
CA VAL A 47 -20.74 -3.83 0.23
C VAL A 47 -19.94 -3.49 -1.01
N LYS A 48 -18.65 -3.76 -1.01
CA LYS A 48 -17.75 -3.53 -2.14
C LYS A 48 -16.90 -4.77 -2.40
N ARG A 49 -16.93 -5.28 -3.64
CA ARG A 49 -16.01 -6.32 -4.11
C ARG A 49 -14.66 -5.70 -4.45
N VAL A 50 -13.57 -6.37 -4.05
CA VAL A 50 -12.20 -6.03 -4.43
C VAL A 50 -11.42 -7.30 -4.76
N HIS A 51 -10.36 -7.15 -5.54
CA HIS A 51 -9.47 -8.23 -5.91
C HIS A 51 -8.03 -7.83 -5.64
N TYR A 52 -7.41 -8.46 -4.65
CA TYR A 52 -6.02 -8.21 -4.26
C TYR A 52 -5.33 -9.51 -3.87
N PHE A 53 -4.02 -9.56 -4.05
CA PHE A 53 -3.20 -10.74 -3.75
C PHE A 53 -3.66 -12.00 -4.51
N GLY A 54 -4.23 -11.82 -5.71
CA GLY A 54 -4.82 -12.91 -6.48
C GLY A 54 -6.11 -13.50 -5.89
N GLU A 55 -6.68 -12.86 -4.86
CA GLU A 55 -7.86 -13.34 -4.12
C GLU A 55 -9.04 -12.37 -4.26
N GLU A 56 -10.24 -12.93 -4.31
CA GLU A 56 -11.49 -12.16 -4.28
C GLU A 56 -11.88 -11.87 -2.83
N MET A 57 -12.03 -10.60 -2.50
CA MET A 57 -12.42 -10.14 -1.17
C MET A 57 -13.70 -9.34 -1.23
N VAL A 58 -14.40 -9.29 -0.12
CA VAL A 58 -15.55 -8.40 0.08
C VAL A 58 -15.29 -7.48 1.27
N LEU A 59 -15.36 -6.18 1.00
CA LEU A 59 -15.39 -5.15 2.02
C LEU A 59 -16.86 -4.85 2.32
N PHE A 60 -17.21 -4.72 3.57
CA PHE A 60 -18.51 -4.20 3.94
C PHE A 60 -18.41 -3.31 5.18
N ARG A 61 -19.27 -2.30 5.22
CA ARG A 61 -19.41 -1.45 6.40
C ARG A 61 -20.73 -1.77 7.05
N THR A 62 -20.71 -2.12 8.32
CA THR A 62 -21.91 -2.38 9.12
C THR A 62 -22.77 -1.12 9.21
N GLU A 63 -24.03 -1.27 9.63
CA GLU A 63 -24.89 -0.12 9.89
C GLU A 63 -24.37 0.76 11.03
N SER A 64 -23.64 0.19 11.99
CA SER A 64 -22.96 0.94 13.06
C SER A 64 -21.68 1.67 12.60
N GLY A 65 -21.17 1.36 11.39
CA GLY A 65 -20.02 2.01 10.78
C GLY A 65 -18.71 1.23 10.83
N GLU A 66 -18.66 0.03 11.42
CA GLU A 66 -17.47 -0.80 11.44
C GLU A 66 -17.15 -1.39 10.05
N VAL A 67 -15.89 -1.39 9.66
CA VAL A 67 -15.42 -1.96 8.39
C VAL A 67 -14.84 -3.34 8.62
N HIS A 68 -15.26 -4.28 7.79
CA HIS A 68 -14.73 -5.65 7.78
C HIS A 68 -14.34 -6.08 6.38
N VAL A 69 -13.36 -6.97 6.30
CA VAL A 69 -12.89 -7.58 5.06
C VAL A 69 -12.91 -9.09 5.19
N LEU A 70 -13.64 -9.74 4.30
CA LEU A 70 -13.76 -11.20 4.25
C LEU A 70 -13.36 -11.73 2.88
N ASP A 71 -13.08 -13.03 2.81
CA ASP A 71 -13.14 -13.77 1.54
C ASP A 71 -14.52 -13.54 0.90
N ALA A 72 -14.55 -13.31 -0.39
CA ALA A 72 -15.78 -12.97 -1.08
C ALA A 72 -16.80 -14.11 -1.13
N TYR A 73 -16.36 -15.36 -0.93
CA TYR A 73 -17.19 -16.53 -1.20
C TYR A 73 -17.91 -17.09 0.03
N CYS A 74 -19.24 -17.07 -0.03
CA CYS A 74 -20.10 -17.65 1.00
C CYS A 74 -19.85 -19.14 1.15
N GLN A 75 -19.59 -19.60 2.37
CA GLN A 75 -19.26 -21.00 2.69
C GLN A 75 -20.47 -21.97 2.60
N HIS A 76 -21.62 -21.47 2.11
CA HIS A 76 -22.75 -22.38 1.80
C HIS A 76 -22.51 -23.08 0.45
N LEU A 77 -22.52 -22.35 -0.65
CA LEU A 77 -22.38 -22.89 -2.01
C LEU A 77 -21.50 -21.97 -2.91
N GLY A 78 -20.62 -21.17 -2.33
CA GLY A 78 -19.62 -20.40 -3.09
C GLY A 78 -20.15 -19.16 -3.81
N ALA A 79 -21.30 -18.59 -3.41
CA ALA A 79 -21.75 -17.34 -4.00
C ALA A 79 -20.84 -16.17 -3.57
N ASN A 80 -20.45 -15.33 -4.53
CA ASN A 80 -19.67 -14.13 -4.23
C ASN A 80 -20.56 -13.08 -3.57
N MET A 81 -20.27 -12.78 -2.30
CA MET A 81 -21.04 -11.83 -1.50
C MET A 81 -20.81 -10.37 -1.91
N GLY A 82 -19.73 -10.08 -2.60
CA GLY A 82 -19.44 -8.76 -3.18
C GLY A 82 -20.27 -8.44 -4.43
N VAL A 83 -21.06 -9.41 -4.92
CA VAL A 83 -21.92 -9.26 -6.11
C VAL A 83 -23.37 -9.45 -5.68
N GLY A 84 -24.06 -8.34 -5.36
CA GLY A 84 -25.47 -8.36 -4.93
C GLY A 84 -25.69 -8.72 -3.46
N GLY A 85 -24.64 -8.90 -2.67
CA GLY A 85 -24.75 -8.96 -1.21
C GLY A 85 -25.19 -7.63 -0.61
N THR A 86 -25.78 -7.68 0.56
CA THR A 86 -26.26 -6.51 1.32
C THR A 86 -25.78 -6.57 2.76
N VAL A 87 -25.94 -5.49 3.49
CA VAL A 87 -25.71 -5.46 4.94
C VAL A 87 -27.04 -5.40 5.67
N GLU A 88 -27.19 -6.15 6.74
CA GLU A 88 -28.27 -6.04 7.70
C GLU A 88 -27.67 -5.99 9.12
N GLY A 89 -27.80 -4.84 9.78
CA GLY A 89 -27.16 -4.57 11.06
C GLY A 89 -25.64 -4.72 10.98
N GLU A 90 -25.10 -5.69 11.72
CA GLU A 90 -23.64 -5.94 11.78
C GLU A 90 -23.20 -7.09 10.86
N ASN A 91 -24.03 -7.53 9.93
CA ASN A 91 -23.77 -8.72 9.15
C ASN A 91 -23.85 -8.46 7.64
N ILE A 92 -22.97 -9.09 6.88
CA ILE A 92 -23.13 -9.22 5.44
C ILE A 92 -24.08 -10.36 5.11
N VAL A 93 -24.97 -10.16 4.16
CA VAL A 93 -26.01 -11.09 3.71
C VAL A 93 -25.66 -11.64 2.34
N CYS A 94 -25.54 -12.94 2.23
CA CYS A 94 -25.30 -13.62 0.97
C CYS A 94 -26.51 -13.45 0.02
N PRO A 95 -26.29 -13.01 -1.24
CA PRO A 95 -27.41 -12.70 -2.17
C PRO A 95 -28.20 -13.93 -2.62
N TRP A 96 -27.63 -15.14 -2.47
CA TRP A 96 -28.26 -16.34 -3.01
C TRP A 96 -29.32 -16.94 -2.06
N HIS A 97 -28.92 -17.18 -0.76
CA HIS A 97 -29.81 -17.86 0.20
C HIS A 97 -29.98 -17.09 1.52
N GLY A 98 -29.52 -15.84 1.59
CA GLY A 98 -29.66 -14.99 2.78
C GLY A 98 -28.85 -15.44 3.99
N TRP A 99 -27.83 -16.30 3.84
CA TRP A 99 -26.92 -16.60 4.93
C TRP A 99 -26.23 -15.33 5.39
N ARG A 100 -26.17 -15.13 6.70
CA ARG A 100 -25.56 -13.95 7.30
C ARG A 100 -24.24 -14.29 7.92
N TRP A 101 -23.26 -13.43 7.71
CA TRP A 101 -21.91 -13.60 8.22
C TRP A 101 -21.49 -12.35 9.00
N ARG A 102 -20.91 -12.56 10.20
CA ARG A 102 -20.33 -11.47 11.00
C ARG A 102 -18.97 -11.05 10.44
N GLY A 103 -18.49 -9.89 10.88
CA GLY A 103 -17.15 -9.41 10.54
C GLY A 103 -16.02 -10.35 10.97
N ASP A 104 -16.22 -11.17 11.99
CA ASP A 104 -15.30 -12.22 12.43
C ASP A 104 -15.39 -13.53 11.59
N GLY A 105 -16.19 -13.52 10.53
CA GLY A 105 -16.39 -14.64 9.63
C GLY A 105 -17.31 -15.73 10.15
N THR A 106 -17.86 -15.61 11.36
CA THR A 106 -18.80 -16.62 11.90
C THR A 106 -20.17 -16.50 11.25
N ASN A 107 -20.84 -17.65 11.09
CA ASN A 107 -22.21 -17.66 10.59
C ASN A 107 -23.18 -17.10 11.64
N ALA A 108 -23.88 -16.02 11.29
CA ALA A 108 -24.82 -15.34 12.18
C ALA A 108 -26.24 -15.90 12.08
N LEU A 109 -26.68 -16.25 10.87
CA LEU A 109 -28.05 -16.71 10.63
C LEU A 109 -28.16 -17.51 9.33
N ILE A 110 -28.97 -18.56 9.37
CA ILE A 110 -29.49 -19.27 8.20
C ILE A 110 -31.02 -19.11 8.24
N PRO A 111 -31.60 -18.21 7.42
CA PRO A 111 -32.99 -17.72 7.63
C PRO A 111 -34.07 -18.79 7.50
N TYR A 112 -33.80 -19.87 6.79
CA TYR A 112 -34.74 -20.98 6.58
C TYR A 112 -34.42 -22.21 7.43
N SER A 113 -33.37 -22.17 8.25
CA SER A 113 -32.94 -23.33 9.06
C SER A 113 -33.55 -23.31 10.46
N LYS A 114 -34.04 -24.46 10.90
CA LYS A 114 -34.52 -24.62 12.28
C LYS A 114 -33.40 -24.55 13.34
N ILE A 115 -32.15 -24.78 12.95
CA ILE A 115 -30.99 -24.65 13.86
C ILE A 115 -30.48 -23.20 13.95
N GLY A 116 -30.96 -22.28 13.10
CA GLY A 116 -30.63 -20.87 13.12
C GLY A 116 -29.25 -20.55 12.50
N CYS A 117 -28.16 -21.11 13.00
CA CYS A 117 -26.81 -20.89 12.49
C CYS A 117 -25.93 -22.14 12.59
N LYS A 118 -24.74 -22.12 11.99
CA LYS A 118 -23.71 -23.16 12.10
C LYS A 118 -22.46 -22.60 12.77
N ASN A 119 -22.09 -23.13 13.92
CA ASN A 119 -20.95 -22.63 14.70
C ASN A 119 -19.59 -23.13 14.20
N ASN A 120 -19.57 -24.17 13.37
CA ASN A 120 -18.36 -24.82 12.85
C ASN A 120 -18.00 -24.40 11.41
N VAL A 121 -18.67 -23.39 10.88
CA VAL A 121 -18.41 -22.87 9.53
C VAL A 121 -18.01 -21.40 9.62
N ARG A 122 -16.95 -21.02 8.95
CA ARG A 122 -16.44 -19.66 8.94
C ARG A 122 -16.05 -19.26 7.53
N VAL A 123 -16.32 -18.02 7.18
CA VAL A 123 -15.66 -17.33 6.05
C VAL A 123 -14.30 -16.86 6.55
N ARG A 124 -13.27 -16.95 5.72
CA ARG A 124 -11.96 -16.39 6.03
C ARG A 124 -12.06 -14.89 6.22
N THR A 125 -11.41 -14.38 7.25
CA THR A 125 -11.35 -12.94 7.57
C THR A 125 -9.94 -12.41 7.32
N TYR A 126 -9.86 -11.11 7.04
CA TYR A 126 -8.61 -10.38 7.02
C TYR A 126 -8.60 -9.41 8.20
N HIS A 127 -7.48 -9.33 8.92
CA HIS A 127 -7.29 -8.22 9.86
C HIS A 127 -7.36 -6.92 9.08
N SER A 128 -8.29 -6.05 9.45
CA SER A 128 -8.54 -4.80 8.75
C SER A 128 -8.76 -3.67 9.73
N MET A 129 -8.48 -2.45 9.28
CA MET A 129 -8.71 -1.23 10.04
C MET A 129 -8.90 -0.03 9.13
N GLU A 130 -9.54 1.01 9.64
CA GLU A 130 -9.47 2.33 9.02
C GLU A 130 -8.25 3.09 9.55
N TRP A 131 -7.54 3.74 8.63
CA TRP A 131 -6.35 4.51 8.94
C TRP A 131 -6.31 5.75 8.04
N TYR A 132 -6.47 6.92 8.61
CA TYR A 132 -6.47 8.23 7.92
C TYR A 132 -7.28 8.27 6.61
N GLY A 133 -8.48 7.69 6.63
CA GLY A 133 -9.38 7.67 5.46
C GLY A 133 -9.13 6.55 4.46
N PHE A 134 -8.20 5.63 4.75
CA PHE A 134 -8.00 4.39 4.01
C PHE A 134 -8.58 3.20 4.76
N ILE A 135 -8.95 2.16 4.01
CA ILE A 135 -9.21 0.83 4.53
C ILE A 135 -7.95 0.01 4.29
N LEU A 136 -7.35 -0.46 5.37
CA LEU A 136 -6.17 -1.32 5.35
C LEU A 136 -6.54 -2.76 5.62
N VAL A 137 -5.81 -3.69 4.98
CA VAL A 137 -5.78 -5.11 5.35
C VAL A 137 -4.36 -5.54 5.68
N TRP A 138 -4.26 -6.42 6.66
CA TRP A 138 -3.03 -7.14 6.91
C TRP A 138 -3.00 -8.38 6.02
N HIS A 139 -2.03 -8.41 5.12
CA HIS A 139 -1.74 -9.59 4.33
C HIS A 139 -0.60 -10.37 4.98
N GLU A 140 -0.88 -11.61 5.32
CA GLU A 140 0.09 -12.60 5.75
C GLU A 140 -0.42 -13.97 5.31
N ARG A 141 0.45 -14.73 4.67
CA ARG A 141 0.11 -15.99 4.02
C ARG A 141 -0.66 -16.99 4.87
N HIS A 142 -0.25 -17.14 6.13
CA HIS A 142 -0.84 -18.12 7.05
C HIS A 142 -1.99 -17.54 7.88
N GLY A 143 -2.38 -16.27 7.63
CA GLY A 143 -3.42 -15.57 8.38
C GLY A 143 -3.02 -15.24 9.82
N ARG A 144 -1.72 -15.16 10.11
CA ARG A 144 -1.24 -14.73 11.42
C ARG A 144 -1.61 -13.27 11.67
N ALA A 145 -1.86 -12.95 12.94
CA ALA A 145 -2.20 -11.59 13.36
C ALA A 145 -1.06 -10.60 13.04
N PRO A 146 -1.40 -9.31 12.83
CA PRO A 146 -0.41 -8.26 12.66
C PRO A 146 0.53 -8.19 13.87
N TYR A 147 1.82 -8.14 13.60
CA TYR A 147 2.86 -7.94 14.63
C TYR A 147 3.42 -6.52 14.64
N TRP A 148 2.90 -5.62 13.80
CA TRP A 148 3.14 -4.20 13.84
C TRP A 148 1.90 -3.42 13.38
N GLN A 149 1.84 -2.13 13.71
CA GLN A 149 0.73 -1.26 13.36
C GLN A 149 1.19 -0.16 12.39
N PRO A 150 0.30 0.32 11.50
CA PRO A 150 0.59 1.49 10.68
C PRO A 150 0.98 2.69 11.53
N PRO A 151 1.88 3.58 11.04
CA PRO A 151 2.38 4.69 11.82
C PRO A 151 1.29 5.73 12.13
N VAL A 152 1.48 6.46 13.22
CA VAL A 152 0.76 7.71 13.44
C VAL A 152 1.36 8.78 12.52
N LEU A 153 0.51 9.65 11.96
CA LEU A 153 0.91 10.78 11.12
C LEU A 153 0.76 12.08 11.92
N PRO A 154 1.82 12.53 12.62
CA PRO A 154 1.72 13.68 13.52
C PRO A 154 1.23 14.95 12.80
N GLU A 155 1.57 15.10 11.53
CA GLU A 155 1.16 16.22 10.69
C GLU A 155 -0.36 16.37 10.61
N LEU A 156 -1.08 15.25 10.64
CA LEU A 156 -2.54 15.21 10.52
C LEU A 156 -3.27 15.35 11.86
N GLU A 157 -2.54 15.21 12.97
CA GLU A 157 -3.10 15.30 14.32
C GLU A 157 -3.12 16.75 14.87
N THR A 158 -2.31 17.64 14.31
CA THR A 158 -2.13 19.01 14.82
C THR A 158 -3.19 20.00 14.33
N GLY A 159 -3.88 19.68 13.21
CA GLY A 159 -4.75 20.61 12.51
C GLY A 159 -4.01 21.68 11.68
N GLU A 160 -2.68 21.66 11.67
CA GLU A 160 -1.85 22.57 10.88
C GLU A 160 -1.85 22.22 9.40
N TYR A 161 -2.14 20.95 9.08
CA TYR A 161 -2.27 20.47 7.69
C TYR A 161 -3.72 20.41 7.26
N TYR A 162 -3.94 20.51 5.97
CA TYR A 162 -5.21 20.09 5.38
C TYR A 162 -5.38 18.58 5.58
N PRO A 163 -6.63 18.07 5.68
CA PRO A 163 -6.84 16.63 5.75
C PRO A 163 -6.35 15.93 4.48
N LEU A 164 -5.93 14.68 4.61
CA LEU A 164 -5.73 13.82 3.45
C LEU A 164 -7.06 13.71 2.70
N HIS A 165 -7.03 13.97 1.34
CA HIS A 165 -8.21 13.67 0.56
C HIS A 165 -9.38 14.64 0.66
N PRO A 166 -10.44 14.55 -0.14
CA PRO A 166 -10.59 13.74 -1.36
C PRO A 166 -10.00 14.36 -2.61
N HIS A 167 -9.50 15.59 -2.52
CA HIS A 167 -9.10 16.41 -3.66
C HIS A 167 -7.79 16.00 -4.30
N SER A 168 -6.99 15.23 -3.57
CA SER A 168 -5.66 14.79 -4.01
C SER A 168 -5.53 13.29 -4.20
N ARG A 169 -6.60 12.53 -4.00
CA ARG A 169 -6.52 11.07 -4.11
C ARG A 169 -6.36 10.60 -5.55
N MET A 170 -5.58 9.58 -5.72
CA MET A 170 -5.40 8.88 -6.98
C MET A 170 -5.36 7.37 -6.72
N LEU A 171 -5.94 6.61 -7.62
CA LEU A 171 -5.81 5.16 -7.69
C LEU A 171 -5.51 4.79 -9.13
N ASN A 172 -4.35 4.20 -9.36
CA ASN A 172 -3.93 3.74 -10.67
C ASN A 172 -3.51 2.28 -10.61
N ARG A 173 -4.05 1.48 -11.51
CA ARG A 173 -3.53 0.13 -11.75
C ARG A 173 -2.34 0.20 -12.67
N VAL A 174 -1.17 -0.19 -12.16
CA VAL A 174 0.11 -0.11 -12.85
C VAL A 174 0.64 -1.52 -13.06
N LYS A 175 1.14 -1.80 -14.25
CA LYS A 175 1.74 -3.09 -14.59
C LYS A 175 3.16 -3.16 -14.06
N VAL A 176 3.28 -3.37 -12.76
CA VAL A 176 4.57 -3.42 -12.06
C VAL A 176 4.40 -4.21 -10.75
N HIS A 177 5.45 -4.85 -10.30
CA HIS A 177 5.47 -5.47 -8.98
C HIS A 177 5.69 -4.41 -7.88
N ALA A 178 4.97 -4.52 -6.75
CA ALA A 178 4.99 -3.54 -5.67
C ALA A 178 6.40 -3.18 -5.17
N GLN A 179 7.32 -4.16 -5.07
CA GLN A 179 8.69 -3.91 -4.66
C GLN A 179 9.42 -2.93 -5.58
N MET A 180 9.20 -3.01 -6.90
CA MET A 180 9.90 -2.15 -7.86
C MET A 180 9.50 -0.67 -7.68
N ILE A 181 8.28 -0.41 -7.21
CA ILE A 181 7.85 0.94 -6.85
C ILE A 181 8.64 1.44 -5.63
N ILE A 182 8.81 0.59 -4.61
CA ILE A 182 9.55 0.95 -3.40
C ILE A 182 11.05 1.14 -3.69
N GLU A 183 11.60 0.49 -4.72
CA GLU A 183 12.99 0.66 -5.11
C GLU A 183 13.34 2.12 -5.51
N ASN A 184 12.36 2.96 -5.84
CA ASN A 184 12.59 4.40 -6.03
C ASN A 184 13.17 5.10 -4.79
N ALA A 185 12.95 4.57 -3.57
CA ALA A 185 13.55 5.14 -2.36
C ALA A 185 15.08 4.95 -2.30
N ALA A 186 15.63 3.99 -3.06
CA ALA A 186 17.06 3.75 -3.17
C ALA A 186 17.68 4.38 -4.44
N ASP A 187 16.85 5.04 -5.27
CA ASP A 187 17.26 5.62 -6.55
C ASP A 187 17.14 7.15 -6.57
N PRO A 188 18.16 7.89 -6.11
CA PRO A 188 18.15 9.33 -6.22
C PRO A 188 18.35 9.84 -7.67
N TYR A 189 18.89 9.01 -8.56
CA TYR A 189 19.31 9.43 -9.89
C TYR A 189 18.15 9.57 -10.87
N HIS A 190 17.05 8.77 -10.72
CA HIS A 190 15.86 8.89 -11.59
C HIS A 190 15.26 10.30 -11.53
N VAL A 191 15.39 11.01 -10.40
CA VAL A 191 14.86 12.37 -10.20
C VAL A 191 15.37 13.33 -11.27
N GLN A 192 16.63 13.17 -11.71
CA GLN A 192 17.18 13.99 -12.80
C GLN A 192 16.61 13.60 -14.17
N TYR A 193 16.49 12.31 -14.44
CA TYR A 193 16.15 11.82 -15.78
C TYR A 193 14.64 11.74 -16.02
N VAL A 194 13.89 11.29 -15.02
CA VAL A 194 12.44 11.18 -15.09
C VAL A 194 11.77 12.53 -14.80
N HIS A 195 12.12 13.15 -13.66
CA HIS A 195 11.48 14.39 -13.20
C HIS A 195 12.19 15.66 -13.67
N LYS A 196 13.24 15.52 -14.48
CA LYS A 196 13.97 16.65 -15.09
C LYS A 196 14.57 17.63 -14.07
N ALA A 197 14.98 17.14 -12.91
CA ALA A 197 15.74 17.94 -11.97
C ALA A 197 17.06 18.41 -12.60
N ALA A 198 17.53 19.61 -12.23
CA ALA A 198 18.73 20.20 -12.82
C ALA A 198 20.01 19.41 -12.49
N ASN A 199 20.05 18.80 -11.32
CA ASN A 199 21.17 18.00 -10.84
C ASN A 199 20.65 16.67 -10.28
N PRO A 200 21.48 15.62 -10.21
CA PRO A 200 21.14 14.41 -9.49
C PRO A 200 20.80 14.75 -8.05
N ALA A 201 19.78 14.09 -7.51
CA ALA A 201 19.57 14.09 -6.09
C ALA A 201 20.65 13.25 -5.40
N ASN A 202 20.83 13.44 -4.09
CA ASN A 202 21.85 12.74 -3.33
C ASN A 202 21.24 12.16 -2.05
N THR A 203 21.40 10.85 -1.86
CA THR A 203 20.99 10.19 -0.60
C THR A 203 21.91 10.65 0.53
N THR A 204 21.34 11.21 1.57
CA THR A 204 22.04 11.70 2.77
C THR A 204 21.87 10.78 3.96
N SER A 205 20.83 9.95 3.99
CA SER A 205 20.61 8.88 4.96
C SER A 205 19.82 7.76 4.30
N PHE A 206 20.18 6.51 4.58
CA PHE A 206 19.45 5.32 4.16
C PHE A 206 19.55 4.26 5.25
N GLU A 207 18.43 3.99 5.90
CA GLU A 207 18.38 3.12 7.05
C GLU A 207 17.23 2.13 6.92
N VAL A 208 17.48 0.86 7.27
CA VAL A 208 16.45 -0.18 7.32
C VAL A 208 16.45 -0.83 8.70
N SER A 209 15.29 -0.94 9.29
CA SER A 209 15.11 -1.53 10.62
C SER A 209 13.75 -2.22 10.73
N GLY A 210 13.72 -3.51 11.02
CA GLY A 210 12.50 -4.28 11.11
C GLY A 210 11.64 -4.14 9.83
N TYR A 211 10.42 -3.65 9.98
CA TYR A 211 9.48 -3.40 8.87
C TYR A 211 9.60 -1.97 8.28
N HIS A 212 10.50 -1.13 8.77
CA HIS A 212 10.63 0.27 8.38
C HIS A 212 11.92 0.51 7.59
N LEU A 213 11.79 1.22 6.47
CA LEU A 213 12.87 1.81 5.70
C LEU A 213 12.74 3.32 5.78
N HIS A 214 13.82 3.99 6.13
CA HIS A 214 13.94 5.44 6.13
C HIS A 214 15.04 5.89 5.17
N ALA A 215 14.72 6.80 4.26
CA ALA A 215 15.71 7.42 3.39
C ALA A 215 15.49 8.95 3.35
N THR A 216 16.59 9.68 3.38
CA THR A 216 16.59 11.14 3.16
C THR A 216 17.40 11.45 1.92
N VAL A 217 16.77 12.13 0.99
CA VAL A 217 17.38 12.56 -0.27
C VAL A 217 17.42 14.07 -0.30
N SER A 218 18.56 14.64 -0.65
CA SER A 218 18.73 16.06 -0.93
C SER A 218 18.59 16.32 -2.41
N ALA A 219 17.71 17.23 -2.80
CA ALA A 219 17.48 17.61 -4.18
C ALA A 219 17.53 19.13 -4.36
N HIS A 220 18.03 19.56 -5.50
CA HIS A 220 18.13 20.96 -5.83
C HIS A 220 17.02 21.38 -6.80
N PHE A 221 16.05 22.13 -6.31
CA PHE A 221 14.91 22.60 -7.08
C PHE A 221 15.14 24.02 -7.64
N GLY A 222 14.60 24.27 -8.85
CA GLY A 222 14.70 25.57 -9.51
C GLY A 222 16.02 25.81 -10.24
N GLY A 223 16.86 24.78 -10.38
CA GLY A 223 18.11 24.86 -11.12
C GLY A 223 17.91 25.30 -12.56
N GLY A 224 18.78 26.23 -13.05
CA GLY A 224 18.72 26.76 -14.40
C GLY A 224 17.72 27.91 -14.62
N ARG A 225 16.93 28.30 -13.60
CA ARG A 225 16.05 29.48 -13.61
C ARG A 225 16.28 30.33 -12.38
N ALA A 226 16.34 31.67 -12.58
CA ALA A 226 16.56 32.59 -11.47
C ALA A 226 15.43 32.56 -10.45
N GLN A 227 14.19 32.29 -10.88
CA GLN A 227 12.99 32.23 -10.03
C GLN A 227 11.93 31.34 -10.68
N THR A 228 11.22 30.59 -9.87
CA THR A 228 10.02 29.85 -10.25
C THR A 228 8.92 30.15 -9.22
N TRP A 229 7.69 29.72 -9.48
CA TRP A 229 6.63 29.89 -8.49
C TRP A 229 6.86 29.03 -7.22
N LEU A 230 7.60 27.91 -7.32
CA LEU A 230 8.05 27.09 -6.20
C LEU A 230 9.25 27.67 -5.48
N THR A 231 10.10 28.36 -6.20
CA THR A 231 11.33 28.96 -5.68
C THR A 231 11.39 30.47 -6.03
N PRO A 232 10.50 31.29 -5.45
CA PRO A 232 10.37 32.70 -5.79
C PRO A 232 11.62 33.52 -5.46
N ASN A 233 12.44 33.04 -4.55
CA ASN A 233 13.71 33.66 -4.13
C ASN A 233 14.94 33.04 -4.81
N GLY A 234 14.75 32.21 -5.84
CA GLY A 234 15.81 31.49 -6.52
C GLY A 234 15.87 30.00 -6.15
N PRO A 235 16.87 29.27 -6.66
CA PRO A 235 17.04 27.85 -6.36
C PRO A 235 17.16 27.55 -4.87
N VAL A 236 16.59 26.44 -4.44
CA VAL A 236 16.64 25.99 -3.05
C VAL A 236 17.06 24.52 -2.97
N ASP A 237 17.82 24.20 -1.94
CA ASP A 237 18.04 22.83 -1.55
C ASP A 237 16.85 22.37 -0.71
N ALA A 238 16.26 21.26 -1.10
CA ALA A 238 15.15 20.66 -0.39
C ALA A 238 15.47 19.20 -0.02
N LYS A 239 14.81 18.75 1.01
CA LYS A 239 14.86 17.35 1.43
C LYS A 239 13.60 16.64 0.97
N ILE A 240 13.77 15.40 0.55
CA ILE A 240 12.71 14.44 0.35
C ILE A 240 12.95 13.33 1.36
N ILE A 241 11.96 13.01 2.17
CA ILE A 241 12.06 11.98 3.19
C ILE A 241 11.10 10.87 2.80
N TYR A 242 11.63 9.68 2.63
CA TYR A 242 10.89 8.46 2.37
C TYR A 242 10.84 7.62 3.64
N ASP A 243 9.64 7.24 4.04
CA ASP A 243 9.40 6.23 5.08
C ASP A 243 8.52 5.14 4.49
N ASN A 244 9.06 3.93 4.32
CA ASN A 244 8.29 2.79 3.82
C ASN A 244 8.12 1.77 4.93
N TYR A 245 6.88 1.29 5.08
CA TYR A 245 6.50 0.31 6.10
C TYR A 245 6.15 -1.00 5.39
N SER A 246 7.08 -1.97 5.42
CA SER A 246 7.04 -3.13 4.53
C SER A 246 6.97 -2.66 3.06
N LEU A 247 6.33 -3.42 2.19
CA LEU A 247 6.20 -3.09 0.76
C LEU A 247 4.80 -2.56 0.42
N GLY A 248 3.96 -2.29 1.41
CA GLY A 248 2.56 -1.91 1.21
C GLY A 248 2.24 -0.45 1.49
N LEU A 249 2.97 0.21 2.39
CA LEU A 249 2.71 1.59 2.78
C LEU A 249 3.96 2.45 2.62
N GLY A 250 3.82 3.60 1.99
CA GLY A 250 4.87 4.59 1.86
C GLY A 250 4.40 5.98 2.30
N LEU A 251 5.31 6.72 2.89
CA LEU A 251 5.16 8.13 3.21
C LEU A 251 6.28 8.89 2.53
N VAL A 252 5.95 9.98 1.85
CA VAL A 252 6.95 10.88 1.30
C VAL A 252 6.70 12.27 1.87
N ARG A 253 7.72 12.84 2.50
CA ARG A 253 7.64 14.17 3.11
C ARG A 253 8.54 15.15 2.40
N PHE A 254 8.02 16.32 2.16
CA PHE A 254 8.77 17.46 1.65
C PHE A 254 8.74 18.56 2.72
N PRO A 255 9.66 18.55 3.68
CA PRO A 255 9.77 19.63 4.65
C PRO A 255 10.25 20.90 3.92
N SER A 256 9.40 21.92 3.89
CA SER A 256 9.68 23.18 3.18
C SER A 256 9.05 24.34 3.92
N ASP A 257 9.77 25.42 4.06
CA ASP A 257 9.24 26.67 4.62
C ASP A 257 8.16 27.32 3.75
N LEU A 258 8.05 26.88 2.49
CA LEU A 258 7.07 27.43 1.55
C LEU A 258 5.78 26.64 1.54
N VAL A 259 5.86 25.31 1.35
CA VAL A 259 4.72 24.39 1.33
C VAL A 259 5.21 23.04 1.79
N ALA A 260 5.17 22.79 3.09
CA ALA A 260 5.45 21.45 3.60
C ALA A 260 4.32 20.49 3.23
N THR A 261 4.68 19.29 2.76
CA THR A 261 3.70 18.27 2.35
C THR A 261 4.05 16.91 2.90
N ILE A 262 3.02 16.10 3.07
CA ILE A 262 3.09 14.65 3.28
C ILE A 262 2.27 13.96 2.20
N GLU A 263 2.85 12.95 1.59
CA GLU A 263 2.19 12.03 0.67
C GLU A 263 2.05 10.68 1.35
N VAL A 264 0.90 10.06 1.17
CA VAL A 264 0.63 8.68 1.60
C VAL A 264 0.45 7.86 0.35
N THR A 265 1.23 6.81 0.22
CA THR A 265 1.18 5.88 -0.91
C THR A 265 0.88 4.46 -0.44
N GLY A 266 0.16 3.71 -1.25
CA GLY A 266 -0.08 2.28 -1.05
C GLY A 266 0.24 1.53 -2.32
N GLN A 267 1.03 0.47 -2.19
CA GLN A 267 1.43 -0.39 -3.31
C GLN A 267 0.81 -1.77 -3.09
N THR A 268 -0.47 -1.91 -3.48
CA THR A 268 -1.23 -3.14 -3.20
C THR A 268 -1.21 -4.08 -4.40
N PRO A 269 -0.58 -5.24 -4.30
CA PRO A 269 -0.60 -6.24 -5.36
C PRO A 269 -2.03 -6.67 -5.69
N VAL A 270 -2.42 -6.56 -6.95
CA VAL A 270 -3.68 -7.09 -7.46
C VAL A 270 -3.51 -8.58 -7.76
N ASP A 271 -2.50 -8.87 -8.54
CA ASP A 271 -2.05 -10.20 -8.94
C ASP A 271 -0.52 -10.17 -9.13
N GLU A 272 0.01 -11.13 -9.86
CA GLU A 272 1.45 -11.26 -10.12
C GLU A 272 2.02 -10.14 -11.00
N ASP A 273 1.17 -9.49 -11.80
CA ASP A 273 1.56 -8.57 -12.85
C ASP A 273 1.21 -7.11 -12.54
N TYR A 274 0.18 -6.90 -11.69
CA TYR A 274 -0.40 -5.60 -11.47
C TYR A 274 -0.38 -5.20 -10.00
N THR A 275 -0.10 -3.93 -9.77
CA THR A 275 -0.20 -3.27 -8.46
C THR A 275 -1.18 -2.11 -8.58
N ASP A 276 -2.12 -2.01 -7.64
CA ASP A 276 -2.91 -0.80 -7.47
C ASP A 276 -2.09 0.19 -6.62
N TYR A 277 -1.75 1.30 -7.24
CA TYR A 277 -1.05 2.41 -6.60
C TYR A 277 -2.05 3.40 -6.03
N PHE A 278 -2.22 3.37 -4.73
CA PHE A 278 -3.01 4.34 -3.98
C PHE A 278 -2.13 5.55 -3.64
N TYR A 279 -2.70 6.72 -3.76
CA TYR A 279 -2.01 7.96 -3.46
C TYR A 279 -2.97 9.00 -2.91
N THR A 280 -2.55 9.70 -1.89
CA THR A 280 -3.13 10.96 -1.45
C THR A 280 -2.06 11.81 -0.78
N GLN A 281 -2.35 13.08 -0.58
CA GLN A 281 -1.40 14.02 0.00
C GLN A 281 -2.11 15.09 0.83
N ALA A 282 -1.37 15.66 1.76
CA ALA A 282 -1.75 16.83 2.52
C ALA A 282 -0.62 17.86 2.51
N SER A 283 -0.95 19.11 2.65
CA SER A 283 0.01 20.18 2.84
C SER A 283 -0.30 20.99 4.08
N ILE A 284 0.70 21.70 4.57
CA ILE A 284 0.48 22.74 5.57
C ILE A 284 -0.55 23.74 5.05
N ARG A 285 -1.41 24.22 5.95
CA ARG A 285 -2.47 25.18 5.60
C ARG A 285 -1.88 26.51 5.18
N GLU A 286 -2.52 27.15 4.21
CA GLU A 286 -2.24 28.56 3.91
C GLU A 286 -2.58 29.43 5.13
N PRO A 287 -1.82 30.49 5.42
CA PRO A 287 -2.06 31.33 6.57
C PRO A 287 -3.49 31.87 6.63
N GLY A 288 -4.19 31.56 7.71
CA GLY A 288 -5.59 31.97 7.94
C GLY A 288 -6.65 31.09 7.26
N ASP A 289 -6.27 30.06 6.51
CA ASP A 289 -7.22 29.12 5.90
C ASP A 289 -7.64 28.06 6.94
N THR A 290 -8.97 27.92 7.11
CA THR A 290 -9.58 26.95 8.02
C THR A 290 -10.43 25.90 7.28
N GLY A 291 -10.51 26.00 5.94
CA GLY A 291 -11.24 25.05 5.09
C GLY A 291 -10.53 23.71 4.99
N ASP A 292 -11.25 22.69 4.54
CA ASP A 292 -10.68 21.36 4.31
C ASP A 292 -10.10 21.16 2.90
N VAL A 293 -10.30 22.15 2.03
CA VAL A 293 -9.85 22.13 0.64
C VAL A 293 -8.62 23.05 0.51
N PRO A 294 -7.47 22.52 0.08
CA PRO A 294 -6.30 23.34 -0.17
C PRO A 294 -6.56 24.46 -1.18
N THR A 295 -6.07 25.66 -0.89
CA THR A 295 -6.16 26.84 -1.75
C THR A 295 -4.77 27.39 -2.10
N GLY A 296 -4.70 28.43 -2.92
CA GLY A 296 -3.49 29.20 -3.16
C GLY A 296 -2.29 28.39 -3.65
N ARG A 297 -1.17 28.52 -2.94
CA ARG A 297 0.09 27.82 -3.27
C ARG A 297 0.00 26.34 -2.94
N ALA A 298 -0.65 25.99 -1.84
CA ALA A 298 -0.87 24.62 -1.42
C ALA A 298 -1.55 23.81 -2.54
N ALA A 299 -2.69 24.29 -3.05
CA ALA A 299 -3.42 23.60 -4.13
C ALA A 299 -2.55 23.40 -5.39
N LYS A 300 -1.77 24.42 -5.78
CA LYS A 300 -0.88 24.35 -6.96
C LYS A 300 0.25 23.34 -6.76
N PHE A 301 0.82 23.30 -5.56
CA PHE A 301 1.90 22.37 -5.25
C PHE A 301 1.41 20.92 -5.25
N LEU A 302 0.27 20.66 -4.60
CA LEU A 302 -0.33 19.33 -4.57
C LEU A 302 -0.67 18.82 -5.99
N ALA A 303 -1.21 19.71 -6.86
CA ALA A 303 -1.47 19.34 -8.25
C ALA A 303 -0.18 19.00 -9.03
N LEU A 304 0.90 19.75 -8.77
CA LEU A 304 2.20 19.47 -9.39
C LEU A 304 2.76 18.12 -8.95
N GLN A 305 2.71 17.80 -7.66
CA GLN A 305 3.21 16.53 -7.12
C GLN A 305 2.48 15.33 -7.73
N GLN A 306 1.17 15.42 -7.95
CA GLN A 306 0.43 14.37 -8.64
C GLN A 306 0.91 14.16 -10.10
N GLU A 307 1.28 15.21 -10.79
CA GLU A 307 1.81 15.08 -12.15
C GLU A 307 3.25 14.55 -12.15
N VAL A 308 4.02 14.83 -11.10
CA VAL A 308 5.39 14.32 -10.96
C VAL A 308 5.36 12.80 -10.77
N ILE A 309 4.56 12.28 -9.85
CA ILE A 309 4.51 10.83 -9.59
C ILE A 309 3.99 10.04 -10.82
N LYS A 310 3.10 10.61 -11.62
CA LYS A 310 2.63 9.96 -12.85
C LYS A 310 3.72 9.73 -13.90
N GLN A 311 4.82 10.49 -13.84
CA GLN A 311 5.94 10.32 -14.76
C GLN A 311 6.68 8.99 -14.54
N ASP A 312 6.65 8.45 -13.32
CA ASP A 312 7.25 7.16 -13.00
C ASP A 312 6.50 6.00 -13.63
N PHE A 313 5.17 6.10 -13.78
CA PHE A 313 4.33 5.01 -14.31
C PHE A 313 4.81 4.54 -15.68
N PHE A 314 5.21 5.46 -16.56
CA PHE A 314 5.73 5.11 -17.89
C PHE A 314 6.96 4.18 -17.79
N THR A 315 7.83 4.42 -16.82
CA THR A 315 9.02 3.60 -16.61
C THR A 315 8.62 2.28 -15.94
N TRP A 316 7.85 2.31 -14.86
CA TRP A 316 7.45 1.11 -14.13
C TRP A 316 6.70 0.12 -15.01
N GLU A 317 5.77 0.56 -15.85
CA GLU A 317 5.00 -0.31 -16.75
C GLU A 317 5.85 -0.97 -17.85
N ASN A 318 7.05 -0.48 -18.08
CA ASN A 318 7.96 -0.95 -19.12
C ASN A 318 9.28 -1.51 -18.56
N MET A 319 9.38 -1.70 -17.25
CA MET A 319 10.53 -2.32 -16.58
C MET A 319 10.36 -3.83 -16.47
N LYS A 320 11.51 -4.51 -16.40
CA LYS A 320 11.63 -5.90 -15.99
C LYS A 320 12.50 -5.98 -14.75
N TYR A 321 12.07 -6.73 -13.75
CA TYR A 321 12.91 -6.99 -12.59
C TYR A 321 14.16 -7.77 -12.98
N LEU A 322 15.31 -7.29 -12.55
CA LEU A 322 16.59 -7.96 -12.67
C LEU A 322 17.03 -8.40 -11.28
N GLU A 323 17.08 -9.70 -11.04
CA GLU A 323 17.54 -10.26 -9.76
C GLU A 323 18.96 -9.82 -9.41
N LYS A 324 19.82 -9.73 -10.44
CA LYS A 324 21.21 -9.28 -10.33
C LYS A 324 21.44 -8.09 -11.24
N PRO A 325 21.00 -6.88 -10.87
CA PRO A 325 21.20 -5.70 -11.68
C PRO A 325 22.70 -5.30 -11.69
N ASN A 326 23.11 -4.67 -12.80
CA ASN A 326 24.43 -4.07 -12.88
C ASN A 326 24.34 -2.63 -12.37
N LEU A 327 24.59 -2.46 -11.08
CA LEU A 327 24.50 -1.17 -10.40
C LEU A 327 25.83 -0.40 -10.51
N ALA A 328 25.75 0.92 -10.62
CA ALA A 328 26.90 1.79 -10.44
C ALA A 328 27.35 1.77 -8.96
N PRO A 329 28.64 1.99 -8.67
CA PRO A 329 29.15 1.96 -7.30
C PRO A 329 28.40 2.94 -6.36
N GLU A 330 27.93 4.06 -6.88
CA GLU A 330 27.28 5.14 -6.15
C GLU A 330 25.87 4.78 -5.63
N GLU A 331 25.22 3.81 -6.26
CA GLU A 331 23.84 3.36 -5.91
C GLU A 331 23.80 1.96 -5.29
N ALA A 332 24.87 1.18 -5.48
CA ALA A 332 24.89 -0.26 -5.17
C ALA A 332 24.61 -0.58 -3.70
N HIS A 333 25.06 0.28 -2.77
CA HIS A 333 24.87 0.07 -1.34
C HIS A 333 23.39 0.12 -0.95
N ASP A 334 22.68 1.17 -1.35
CA ASP A 334 21.29 1.42 -0.94
C ASP A 334 20.33 0.43 -1.61
N TYR A 335 20.52 0.14 -2.90
CA TYR A 335 19.77 -0.91 -3.58
C TYR A 335 19.98 -2.29 -2.93
N ALA A 336 21.21 -2.65 -2.60
CA ALA A 336 21.47 -3.93 -1.95
C ALA A 336 20.86 -4.01 -0.54
N ALA A 337 20.88 -2.91 0.21
CA ALA A 337 20.27 -2.83 1.53
C ALA A 337 18.74 -2.95 1.43
N LEU A 338 18.11 -2.21 0.50
CA LEU A 338 16.67 -2.29 0.26
C LEU A 338 16.24 -3.70 -0.13
N ARG A 339 16.92 -4.33 -1.08
CA ARG A 339 16.55 -5.67 -1.54
C ARG A 339 16.69 -6.74 -0.48
N ARG A 340 17.75 -6.68 0.36
CA ARG A 340 17.86 -7.57 1.52
C ARG A 340 16.73 -7.35 2.53
N TRP A 341 16.37 -6.10 2.78
CA TRP A 341 15.26 -5.75 3.64
C TRP A 341 13.91 -6.21 3.04
N ALA A 342 13.66 -5.96 1.76
CA ALA A 342 12.44 -6.38 1.07
C ALA A 342 12.25 -7.90 1.10
N HIS A 343 13.34 -8.66 0.98
CA HIS A 343 13.30 -10.12 1.00
C HIS A 343 12.68 -10.71 2.27
N ARG A 344 12.75 -9.99 3.39
CA ARG A 344 12.17 -10.42 4.68
C ARG A 344 10.64 -10.51 4.64
N PHE A 345 9.99 -9.78 3.74
CA PHE A 345 8.54 -9.74 3.62
C PHE A 345 7.98 -10.85 2.73
N TYR A 346 8.85 -11.65 2.13
CA TYR A 346 8.49 -12.84 1.37
C TYR A 346 8.97 -14.10 2.09
N PRO A 347 8.45 -14.40 3.28
CA PRO A 347 8.95 -15.51 4.07
C PRO A 347 8.68 -16.85 3.39
N GLY A 348 9.61 -17.78 3.51
CA GLY A 348 9.41 -19.18 3.24
C GLY A 348 8.32 -19.80 4.13
N GLU A 349 8.04 -21.09 3.97
CA GLU A 349 6.97 -21.75 4.73
C GLU A 349 7.14 -21.70 6.25
N GLU A 350 8.35 -21.51 6.74
CA GLU A 350 8.75 -21.54 8.15
C GLU A 350 9.04 -20.16 8.77
N ALA A 351 8.81 -19.06 8.04
CA ALA A 351 9.15 -17.74 8.54
C ALA A 351 8.35 -17.38 9.80
N ALA A 352 9.06 -17.21 10.90
CA ALA A 352 8.52 -16.81 12.19
C ALA A 352 8.50 -15.27 12.31
N PRO A 353 7.70 -14.69 13.22
CA PRO A 353 7.75 -13.25 13.54
C PRO A 353 9.16 -12.75 13.85
N ASP A 354 10.03 -13.59 14.41
CA ASP A 354 11.42 -13.31 14.74
C ASP A 354 12.27 -12.91 13.51
N ASP A 355 11.89 -13.36 12.30
CA ASP A 355 12.58 -12.99 11.06
C ASP A 355 12.42 -11.50 10.70
N PHE A 356 11.49 -10.81 11.36
CA PHE A 356 11.21 -9.38 11.14
C PHE A 356 11.78 -8.48 12.24
N GLY A 357 12.50 -9.05 13.21
CA GLY A 357 13.04 -8.29 14.33
C GLY A 357 12.00 -7.89 15.36
N TYR A 358 10.92 -8.67 15.50
CA TYR A 358 9.88 -8.51 16.51
C TYR A 358 9.69 -9.78 17.31
N THR A 359 9.43 -9.62 18.60
CA THR A 359 9.03 -10.72 19.47
C THR A 359 7.63 -11.23 19.11
N ALA A 360 7.28 -12.41 19.58
CA ALA A 360 5.95 -13.00 19.38
C ALA A 360 4.78 -12.11 19.89
N ASN A 361 5.09 -11.10 20.71
CA ASN A 361 4.11 -10.13 21.23
C ASN A 361 4.05 -8.83 20.42
N GLY A 362 4.83 -8.70 19.34
CA GLY A 362 4.87 -7.50 18.49
C GLY A 362 5.81 -6.40 18.98
N ASP A 363 6.62 -6.67 20.02
CA ASP A 363 7.65 -5.72 20.47
C ASP A 363 8.92 -5.86 19.63
N PRO A 364 9.67 -4.75 19.37
CA PRO A 364 10.96 -4.84 18.69
C PRO A 364 11.89 -5.82 19.39
N ASP A 365 12.48 -6.75 18.65
CA ASP A 365 13.49 -7.66 19.21
C ASP A 365 14.81 -6.90 19.41
N PRO A 366 15.27 -6.72 20.64
CA PRO A 366 16.52 -6.02 20.91
C PRO A 366 17.76 -6.70 20.30
N ALA A 367 17.68 -7.97 19.92
CA ALA A 367 18.76 -8.68 19.25
C ALA A 367 18.84 -8.35 17.75
N ALA A 368 17.73 -7.96 17.12
CA ALA A 368 17.69 -7.59 15.69
C ALA A 368 18.28 -6.19 15.42
N ALA A 369 18.37 -5.34 16.42
CA ALA A 369 18.97 -4.00 16.32
C ALA A 369 20.51 -4.01 16.29
N SER A 370 21.14 -5.15 16.48
CA SER A 370 22.60 -5.31 16.58
C SER A 370 23.21 -6.11 15.42
N ALA A 371 22.44 -6.47 14.42
CA ALA A 371 22.87 -7.18 13.22
C ALA A 371 22.76 -6.30 11.97
#